data_aa2fcf13b430cf11ebeff87a87ef2518
#
_entry.id   aa2fcf13b430cf11ebeff87a87ef2518
#
_cell.length_a   1.000
_cell.length_b   1.000
_cell.length_c   1.000
_cell.angle_alpha   90.00
_cell.angle_beta   90.00
_cell.angle_gamma   90.00
#
_symmetry.space_group_name_H-M   'P 1'
#
loop_
_entity.id
_entity.type
_entity.pdbx_description
1 polymer ?
#
loop_
_entity_poly.entity_id
_entity_poly.type
_entity_poly.pdbx_seq_one_letter_code
_entity_poly.pdbx_strand_id
1 'polypeptide(L)'
;MGWAARFLTAVSFLAAGVLFAPDALGAGGGSGSGAGAAAAARLVHVLAFATAWGAGLWVTFIGGIVMFKYLPRHQFGSLQGKMFPAYFMLISACTAISVAAFAYLHPWKTASTIERYQLGFLISALGCNLSNLLVFTPMTVESALLAQMMMKRHKMEKDLGIGTEVGYSKNAETAKRSPALAAMNRKFGMIHGLSSLANIMAFGSLAMHSWYLSSKLDL
;
A
#
# COMPACT_ATOMS: atom_id res chain seq x y z
N MET A 1 -8.81 -24.46 4.53
CA MET A 1 -8.76 -23.24 5.36
C MET A 1 -8.92 -22.02 4.48
N GLY A 2 -9.94 -21.19 4.74
CA GLY A 2 -10.18 -19.97 4.00
C GLY A 2 -9.07 -18.93 4.24
N TRP A 3 -8.97 -17.94 3.35
CA TRP A 3 -8.03 -16.83 3.41
C TRP A 3 -8.04 -16.12 4.78
N ALA A 4 -9.22 -15.81 5.30
CA ALA A 4 -9.39 -15.15 6.60
C ALA A 4 -8.81 -15.98 7.77
N ALA A 5 -8.97 -17.30 7.75
CA ALA A 5 -8.42 -18.16 8.79
C ALA A 5 -6.87 -18.18 8.77
N ARG A 6 -6.26 -18.21 7.59
CA ARG A 6 -4.78 -18.12 7.45
C ARG A 6 -4.26 -16.78 7.95
N PHE A 7 -4.95 -15.68 7.62
CA PHE A 7 -4.61 -14.35 8.08
C PHE A 7 -4.73 -14.25 9.61
N LEU A 8 -5.86 -14.69 10.19
CA LEU A 8 -6.06 -14.68 11.63
C LEU A 8 -5.04 -15.58 12.35
N THR A 9 -4.71 -16.74 11.81
CA THR A 9 -3.65 -17.60 12.35
C THR A 9 -2.31 -16.89 12.37
N ALA A 10 -1.91 -16.27 11.27
CA ALA A 10 -0.65 -15.51 11.19
C ALA A 10 -0.61 -14.34 12.19
N VAL A 11 -1.70 -13.57 12.28
CA VAL A 11 -1.82 -12.47 13.26
C VAL A 11 -1.79 -12.99 14.69
N SER A 12 -2.46 -14.13 14.97
CA SER A 12 -2.44 -14.76 16.31
C SER A 12 -1.05 -15.25 16.69
N PHE A 13 -0.30 -15.84 15.76
CA PHE A 13 1.09 -16.23 15.99
C PHE A 13 2.00 -15.02 16.26
N LEU A 14 1.83 -13.93 15.50
CA LEU A 14 2.56 -12.69 15.74
C LEU A 14 2.21 -12.07 17.09
N ALA A 15 0.91 -12.03 17.44
CA ALA A 15 0.46 -11.54 18.73
C ALA A 15 0.98 -12.39 19.89
N ALA A 16 0.94 -13.72 19.76
CA ALA A 16 1.53 -14.64 20.74
C ALA A 16 3.04 -14.40 20.86
N GLY A 17 3.76 -14.28 19.73
CA GLY A 17 5.18 -13.94 19.74
C GLY A 17 5.47 -12.64 20.50
N VAL A 18 4.67 -11.61 20.32
CA VAL A 18 4.81 -10.32 21.04
C VAL A 18 4.54 -10.49 22.54
N LEU A 19 3.55 -11.31 22.91
CA LEU A 19 3.19 -11.53 24.31
C LEU A 19 4.19 -12.40 25.08
N PHE A 20 4.78 -13.38 24.42
CA PHE A 20 5.70 -14.35 25.04
C PHE A 20 7.18 -14.07 24.78
N ALA A 21 7.52 -13.18 23.86
CA ALA A 21 8.90 -12.84 23.52
C ALA A 21 9.69 -12.05 24.59
N PRO A 22 9.08 -11.24 25.48
CA PRO A 22 9.85 -10.49 26.47
C PRO A 22 10.75 -11.37 27.34
N ASP A 23 10.27 -12.54 27.73
CA ASP A 23 11.03 -13.47 28.58
C ASP A 23 12.07 -14.28 27.78
N ALA A 24 11.75 -14.64 26.53
CA ALA A 24 12.61 -15.41 25.64
C ALA A 24 13.77 -14.60 25.05
N LEU A 25 13.61 -13.27 24.93
CA LEU A 25 14.62 -12.36 24.36
C LEU A 25 15.50 -11.67 25.42
N GLY A 26 15.48 -12.16 26.69
CA GLY A 26 16.33 -11.64 27.75
C GLY A 26 15.91 -10.27 28.28
N ALA A 27 14.72 -9.78 27.93
CA ALA A 27 14.17 -8.53 28.45
C ALA A 27 13.64 -8.64 29.91
N GLY A 28 13.80 -9.79 30.55
CA GLY A 28 13.33 -10.11 31.90
C GLY A 28 14.17 -9.56 33.07
N GLY A 29 14.99 -8.55 32.87
CA GLY A 29 15.94 -8.04 33.89
C GLY A 29 15.60 -6.66 34.45
N GLY A 30 14.43 -6.07 34.20
CA GLY A 30 14.14 -4.74 34.71
C GLY A 30 12.65 -4.56 35.03
N SER A 31 12.33 -4.51 36.29
CA SER A 31 10.99 -4.26 36.85
C SER A 31 10.45 -2.88 36.49
N GLY A 32 9.73 -2.83 35.36
CA GLY A 32 8.93 -1.65 35.02
C GLY A 32 8.01 -1.99 33.86
N SER A 33 6.71 -1.92 34.08
CA SER A 33 5.67 -2.13 33.03
C SER A 33 5.93 -1.27 31.77
N GLY A 34 6.67 -0.18 31.90
CA GLY A 34 7.05 0.70 30.79
C GLY A 34 8.12 0.13 29.84
N ALA A 35 9.06 -0.68 30.34
CA ALA A 35 10.10 -1.27 29.47
C ALA A 35 9.53 -2.32 28.53
N GLY A 36 8.62 -3.16 29.01
CA GLY A 36 7.93 -4.15 28.18
C GLY A 36 7.03 -3.51 27.12
N ALA A 37 6.29 -2.45 27.47
CA ALA A 37 5.47 -1.70 26.53
C ALA A 37 6.30 -1.04 25.42
N ALA A 38 7.46 -0.47 25.76
CA ALA A 38 8.34 0.12 24.78
C ALA A 38 8.95 -0.94 23.84
N ALA A 39 9.34 -2.12 24.36
CA ALA A 39 9.81 -3.23 23.53
C ALA A 39 8.73 -3.72 22.57
N ALA A 40 7.50 -3.91 23.04
CA ALA A 40 6.35 -4.27 22.23
C ALA A 40 6.06 -3.22 21.15
N ALA A 41 6.10 -1.93 21.49
CA ALA A 41 5.90 -0.85 20.55
C ALA A 41 6.98 -0.84 19.44
N ARG A 42 8.25 -1.10 19.78
CA ARG A 42 9.33 -1.22 18.78
C ARG A 42 9.07 -2.37 17.82
N LEU A 43 8.70 -3.54 18.34
CA LEU A 43 8.41 -4.71 17.52
C LEU A 43 7.21 -4.46 16.60
N VAL A 44 6.11 -3.93 17.14
CA VAL A 44 4.92 -3.56 16.36
C VAL A 44 5.27 -2.55 15.27
N HIS A 45 6.08 -1.53 15.60
CA HIS A 45 6.54 -0.55 14.62
C HIS A 45 7.31 -1.21 13.47
N VAL A 46 8.31 -2.04 13.78
CA VAL A 46 9.16 -2.70 12.78
C VAL A 46 8.34 -3.65 11.90
N LEU A 47 7.46 -4.47 12.48
CA LEU A 47 6.63 -5.41 11.72
C LEU A 47 5.62 -4.69 10.81
N ALA A 48 4.96 -3.66 11.32
CA ALA A 48 4.02 -2.86 10.54
C ALA A 48 4.75 -2.11 9.40
N PHE A 49 5.88 -1.49 9.71
CA PHE A 49 6.73 -0.84 8.71
C PHE A 49 7.21 -1.82 7.63
N ALA A 50 7.76 -2.98 8.01
CA ALA A 50 8.26 -3.98 7.09
C ALA A 50 7.14 -4.52 6.18
N THR A 51 5.93 -4.70 6.72
CA THR A 51 4.76 -5.12 5.95
C THR A 51 4.37 -4.05 4.91
N ALA A 52 4.27 -2.79 5.32
CA ALA A 52 3.94 -1.69 4.39
C ALA A 52 5.02 -1.53 3.31
N TRP A 53 6.30 -1.59 3.69
CA TRP A 53 7.44 -1.50 2.80
C TRP A 53 7.47 -2.66 1.79
N GLY A 54 7.39 -3.91 2.27
CA GLY A 54 7.44 -5.10 1.42
C GLY A 54 6.25 -5.22 0.48
N ALA A 55 5.02 -4.93 0.96
CA ALA A 55 3.84 -4.89 0.13
C ALA A 55 3.92 -3.79 -0.94
N GLY A 56 4.41 -2.60 -0.57
CA GLY A 56 4.63 -1.49 -1.49
C GLY A 56 5.63 -1.83 -2.59
N LEU A 57 6.76 -2.41 -2.22
CA LEU A 57 7.79 -2.87 -3.15
C LEU A 57 7.23 -3.92 -4.12
N TRP A 58 6.56 -4.93 -3.58
CA TRP A 58 5.99 -6.01 -4.40
C TRP A 58 4.96 -5.47 -5.41
N VAL A 59 3.97 -4.69 -4.95
CA VAL A 59 2.89 -4.22 -5.82
C VAL A 59 3.41 -3.23 -6.85
N THR A 60 4.30 -2.32 -6.47
CA THR A 60 4.77 -1.25 -7.35
C THR A 60 5.75 -1.75 -8.41
N PHE A 61 6.70 -2.60 -8.05
CA PHE A 61 7.83 -2.94 -8.93
C PHE A 61 7.79 -4.36 -9.49
N ILE A 62 7.02 -5.28 -8.88
CA ILE A 62 7.01 -6.68 -9.30
C ILE A 62 5.62 -7.08 -9.76
N GLY A 63 4.63 -7.03 -8.89
CA GLY A 63 3.29 -7.56 -9.15
C GLY A 63 2.61 -6.89 -10.34
N GLY A 64 2.70 -5.56 -10.45
CA GLY A 64 2.15 -4.81 -11.56
C GLY A 64 2.76 -5.20 -12.90
N ILE A 65 4.09 -5.34 -12.96
CA ILE A 65 4.82 -5.71 -14.17
C ILE A 65 4.51 -7.16 -14.60
N VAL A 66 4.50 -8.08 -13.63
CA VAL A 66 4.18 -9.51 -13.90
C VAL A 66 2.76 -9.63 -14.44
N MET A 67 1.79 -9.01 -13.79
CA MET A 67 0.39 -9.04 -14.25
C MET A 67 0.24 -8.41 -15.64
N PHE A 68 0.86 -7.27 -15.89
CA PHE A 68 0.82 -6.61 -17.19
C PHE A 68 1.41 -7.47 -18.31
N LYS A 69 2.49 -8.22 -18.01
CA LYS A 69 3.21 -9.05 -18.99
C LYS A 69 2.45 -10.34 -19.34
N TYR A 70 1.71 -10.92 -18.39
CA TYR A 70 1.15 -12.27 -18.54
C TYR A 70 -0.37 -12.35 -18.58
N LEU A 71 -1.08 -11.26 -18.24
CA LEU A 71 -2.55 -11.26 -18.26
C LEU A 71 -3.09 -10.51 -19.48
N PRO A 72 -4.19 -11.00 -20.09
CA PRO A 72 -4.97 -10.20 -21.00
C PRO A 72 -5.45 -8.92 -20.35
N ARG A 73 -5.48 -7.82 -21.11
CA ARG A 73 -5.76 -6.48 -20.59
C ARG A 73 -7.01 -6.38 -19.73
N HIS A 74 -8.11 -7.04 -20.13
CA HIS A 74 -9.35 -7.03 -19.35
C HIS A 74 -9.22 -7.74 -18.02
N GLN A 75 -8.49 -8.86 -17.98
CA GLN A 75 -8.22 -9.59 -16.76
C GLN A 75 -7.29 -8.79 -15.84
N PHE A 76 -6.26 -8.18 -16.41
CA PHE A 76 -5.35 -7.27 -15.70
C PHE A 76 -6.12 -6.14 -14.99
N GLY A 77 -6.98 -5.40 -15.72
CA GLY A 77 -7.77 -4.32 -15.15
C GLY A 77 -8.77 -4.79 -14.08
N SER A 78 -9.44 -5.93 -14.33
CA SER A 78 -10.38 -6.53 -13.36
C SER A 78 -9.68 -6.98 -12.07
N LEU A 79 -8.50 -7.60 -12.19
CA LEU A 79 -7.72 -8.04 -11.03
C LEU A 79 -7.19 -6.85 -10.23
N GLN A 80 -6.66 -5.83 -10.90
CA GLN A 80 -6.20 -4.60 -10.24
C GLN A 80 -7.32 -3.91 -9.48
N GLY A 81 -8.53 -3.82 -10.07
CA GLY A 81 -9.69 -3.22 -9.41
C GLY A 81 -10.08 -3.90 -8.10
N LYS A 82 -9.80 -5.20 -7.94
CA LYS A 82 -10.03 -5.96 -6.69
C LYS A 82 -8.83 -5.93 -5.75
N MET A 83 -7.63 -5.90 -6.28
CA MET A 83 -6.39 -5.98 -5.51
C MET A 83 -6.04 -4.64 -4.85
N PHE A 84 -6.18 -3.53 -5.56
CA PHE A 84 -5.77 -2.22 -5.04
C PHE A 84 -6.53 -1.75 -3.79
N PRO A 85 -7.87 -1.94 -3.67
CA PRO A 85 -8.56 -1.61 -2.42
C PRO A 85 -7.98 -2.36 -1.21
N ALA A 86 -7.75 -3.67 -1.35
CA ALA A 86 -7.15 -4.49 -0.29
C ALA A 86 -5.69 -4.08 0.01
N TYR A 87 -4.92 -3.79 -1.03
CA TYR A 87 -3.55 -3.30 -0.89
C TYR A 87 -3.49 -1.96 -0.15
N PHE A 88 -4.25 -0.95 -0.59
CA PHE A 88 -4.24 0.36 0.07
C PHE A 88 -4.80 0.32 1.48
N MET A 89 -5.75 -0.56 1.77
CA MET A 89 -6.22 -0.80 3.14
C MET A 89 -5.10 -1.37 4.02
N LEU A 90 -4.40 -2.39 3.54
CA LEU A 90 -3.30 -3.02 4.27
C LEU A 90 -2.18 -2.01 4.58
N ILE A 91 -1.67 -1.32 3.55
CA ILE A 91 -0.55 -0.39 3.75
C ILE A 91 -0.95 0.84 4.56
N SER A 92 -2.20 1.33 4.45
CA SER A 92 -2.69 2.42 5.29
C SER A 92 -2.77 2.01 6.76
N ALA A 93 -3.33 0.83 7.04
CA ALA A 93 -3.38 0.30 8.41
C ALA A 93 -1.99 0.10 8.99
N CYS A 94 -1.08 -0.54 8.26
CA CYS A 94 0.29 -0.76 8.70
C CYS A 94 1.06 0.56 8.90
N THR A 95 0.90 1.53 7.99
CA THR A 95 1.54 2.85 8.14
C THR A 95 0.96 3.62 9.33
N ALA A 96 -0.36 3.54 9.57
CA ALA A 96 -0.98 4.16 10.74
C ALA A 96 -0.47 3.56 12.06
N ILE A 97 -0.34 2.23 12.11
CA ILE A 97 0.25 1.52 13.26
C ILE A 97 1.71 1.97 13.46
N SER A 98 2.48 2.08 12.38
CA SER A 98 3.87 2.56 12.44
C SER A 98 3.97 4.00 12.96
N VAL A 99 3.09 4.90 12.51
CA VAL A 99 3.01 6.28 13.00
C VAL A 99 2.71 6.30 14.50
N ALA A 100 1.69 5.55 14.94
CA ALA A 100 1.26 5.51 16.34
C ALA A 100 2.36 4.96 17.25
N ALA A 101 2.98 3.84 16.87
CA ALA A 101 4.06 3.22 17.63
C ALA A 101 5.31 4.12 17.68
N PHE A 102 5.68 4.76 16.58
CA PHE A 102 6.82 5.67 16.54
C PHE A 102 6.56 6.93 17.39
N ALA A 103 5.37 7.52 17.32
CA ALA A 103 4.99 8.67 18.15
C ALA A 103 4.93 8.34 19.64
N TYR A 104 4.55 7.12 19.99
CA TYR A 104 4.59 6.62 21.37
C TYR A 104 6.04 6.50 21.89
N LEU A 105 6.94 5.96 21.06
CA LEU A 105 8.36 5.80 21.40
C LEU A 105 9.13 7.11 21.45
N HIS A 106 8.72 8.10 20.62
CA HIS A 106 9.36 9.40 20.47
C HIS A 106 8.33 10.53 20.65
N PRO A 107 7.91 10.81 21.91
CA PRO A 107 6.94 11.88 22.17
C PRO A 107 7.43 13.22 21.65
N TRP A 108 6.56 13.97 20.98
CA TRP A 108 6.90 15.21 20.27
C TRP A 108 7.72 16.22 21.09
N LYS A 109 7.42 16.33 22.40
CA LYS A 109 8.10 17.27 23.30
C LYS A 109 9.57 16.94 23.53
N THR A 110 9.93 15.66 23.55
CA THR A 110 11.28 15.15 23.85
C THR A 110 12.01 14.65 22.60
N ALA A 111 11.29 14.49 21.49
CA ALA A 111 11.85 14.00 20.24
C ALA A 111 12.92 14.94 19.67
N SER A 112 14.01 14.36 19.21
CA SER A 112 15.06 15.06 18.46
C SER A 112 14.53 15.58 17.12
N THR A 113 15.26 16.52 16.52
CA THR A 113 14.91 17.05 15.19
C THR A 113 14.83 15.93 14.15
N ILE A 114 15.72 14.96 14.19
CA ILE A 114 15.74 13.81 13.27
C ILE A 114 14.46 12.97 13.46
N GLU A 115 14.08 12.65 14.68
CA GLU A 115 12.86 11.87 14.98
C GLU A 115 11.59 12.61 14.54
N ARG A 116 11.54 13.93 14.66
CA ARG A 116 10.43 14.74 14.14
C ARG A 116 10.34 14.66 12.62
N TYR A 117 11.45 14.70 11.90
CA TYR A 117 11.46 14.48 10.46
C TYR A 117 11.00 13.06 10.11
N GLN A 118 11.41 12.04 10.87
CA GLN A 118 10.96 10.66 10.64
C GLN A 118 9.45 10.51 10.84
N LEU A 119 8.90 11.12 11.87
CA LEU A 119 7.45 11.16 12.06
C LEU A 119 6.76 11.88 10.89
N GLY A 120 7.34 12.96 10.38
CA GLY A 120 6.87 13.68 9.19
C GLY A 120 6.84 12.78 7.94
N PHE A 121 7.88 11.99 7.70
CA PHE A 121 7.90 11.02 6.59
C PHE A 121 6.83 9.95 6.74
N LEU A 122 6.65 9.39 7.93
CA LEU A 122 5.61 8.39 8.19
C LEU A 122 4.19 8.96 8.01
N ILE A 123 3.95 10.19 8.47
CA ILE A 123 2.66 10.89 8.28
C ILE A 123 2.43 11.20 6.79
N SER A 124 3.47 11.62 6.06
CA SER A 124 3.39 11.83 4.61
C SER A 124 3.03 10.54 3.86
N ALA A 125 3.68 9.43 4.21
CA ALA A 125 3.34 8.12 3.64
C ALA A 125 1.90 7.73 3.95
N LEU A 126 1.43 7.92 5.18
CA LEU A 126 0.04 7.66 5.59
C LEU A 126 -0.94 8.54 4.80
N GLY A 127 -0.67 9.83 4.67
CA GLY A 127 -1.51 10.76 3.91
C GLY A 127 -1.64 10.35 2.43
N CYS A 128 -0.53 9.97 1.80
CA CYS A 128 -0.53 9.47 0.43
C CYS A 128 -1.30 8.13 0.29
N ASN A 129 -1.12 7.20 1.23
CA ASN A 129 -1.83 5.92 1.24
C ASN A 129 -3.33 6.10 1.45
N LEU A 130 -3.73 6.98 2.38
CA LEU A 130 -5.14 7.33 2.62
C LEU A 130 -5.75 8.06 1.41
N SER A 131 -5.02 8.92 0.73
CA SER A 131 -5.49 9.55 -0.51
C SER A 131 -5.76 8.50 -1.59
N ASN A 132 -4.89 7.50 -1.71
CA ASN A 132 -5.14 6.38 -2.61
C ASN A 132 -6.37 5.56 -2.18
N LEU A 133 -6.52 5.26 -0.90
CA LEU A 133 -7.62 4.45 -0.39
C LEU A 133 -8.97 5.17 -0.49
N LEU A 134 -9.04 6.43 -0.05
CA LEU A 134 -10.30 7.14 0.17
C LEU A 134 -10.73 8.02 -1.02
N VAL A 135 -9.79 8.39 -1.89
CA VAL A 135 -10.06 9.28 -3.03
C VAL A 135 -9.89 8.53 -4.35
N PHE A 136 -8.68 8.06 -4.65
CA PHE A 136 -8.39 7.50 -5.97
C PHE A 136 -9.00 6.11 -6.18
N THR A 137 -9.04 5.26 -5.15
CA THR A 137 -9.67 3.92 -5.25
C THR A 137 -11.18 4.03 -5.49
N PRO A 138 -11.97 4.80 -4.73
CA PRO A 138 -13.39 5.00 -5.05
C PRO A 138 -13.61 5.64 -6.41
N MET A 139 -12.76 6.57 -6.83
CA MET A 139 -12.83 7.17 -8.16
C MET A 139 -12.60 6.17 -9.30
N THR A 140 -11.85 5.10 -9.05
CA THR A 140 -11.54 4.07 -10.06
C THR A 140 -12.45 2.84 -9.99
N VAL A 141 -13.02 2.52 -8.81
CA VAL A 141 -13.72 1.26 -8.57
C VAL A 141 -15.18 1.46 -8.17
N GLU A 142 -15.51 2.44 -7.32
CA GLU A 142 -16.80 2.54 -6.65
C GLU A 142 -17.71 3.69 -7.10
N SER A 143 -17.21 4.70 -7.79
CA SER A 143 -18.14 5.71 -8.29
C SER A 143 -19.02 5.08 -9.36
N ALA A 144 -20.34 5.00 -9.10
CA ALA A 144 -21.31 4.42 -10.03
C ALA A 144 -21.16 5.01 -11.45
N LEU A 145 -20.81 6.29 -11.54
CA LEU A 145 -20.54 6.96 -12.81
C LEU A 145 -19.25 6.43 -13.47
N LEU A 146 -18.19 6.22 -12.71
CA LEU A 146 -16.94 5.73 -13.26
C LEU A 146 -16.99 4.23 -13.54
N ALA A 147 -17.67 3.45 -12.70
CA ALA A 147 -17.96 2.04 -12.96
C ALA A 147 -18.77 1.88 -14.25
N GLN A 148 -19.79 2.73 -14.47
CA GLN A 148 -20.52 2.78 -15.74
C GLN A 148 -19.63 3.20 -16.91
N MET A 149 -18.75 4.19 -16.71
CA MET A 149 -17.78 4.60 -17.75
C MET A 149 -16.77 3.49 -18.04
N MET A 150 -16.30 2.77 -17.03
CA MET A 150 -15.42 1.61 -17.20
C MET A 150 -16.12 0.45 -17.90
N MET A 151 -17.38 0.15 -17.55
CA MET A 151 -18.19 -0.85 -18.24
C MET A 151 -18.48 -0.43 -19.68
N LYS A 152 -18.81 0.84 -19.92
CA LYS A 152 -19.03 1.39 -21.27
C LYS A 152 -17.74 1.33 -22.10
N ARG A 153 -16.61 1.71 -21.52
CA ARG A 153 -15.30 1.57 -22.15
C ARG A 153 -14.98 0.11 -22.49
N HIS A 154 -15.19 -0.79 -21.55
CA HIS A 154 -14.96 -2.22 -21.73
C HIS A 154 -15.84 -2.80 -22.85
N LYS A 155 -17.13 -2.42 -22.87
CA LYS A 155 -18.05 -2.80 -23.95
C LYS A 155 -17.56 -2.28 -25.31
N MET A 156 -17.17 -0.99 -25.38
CA MET A 156 -16.63 -0.41 -26.61
C MET A 156 -15.33 -1.09 -27.06
N GLU A 157 -14.42 -1.40 -26.13
CA GLU A 157 -13.19 -2.14 -26.43
C GLU A 157 -13.52 -3.53 -26.97
N LYS A 158 -14.48 -4.24 -26.37
CA LYS A 158 -14.95 -5.56 -26.83
C LYS A 158 -15.62 -5.49 -28.20
N ASP A 159 -16.49 -4.51 -28.43
CA ASP A 159 -17.17 -4.32 -29.71
C ASP A 159 -16.18 -3.99 -30.85
N LEU A 160 -15.04 -3.40 -30.51
CA LEU A 160 -13.95 -3.10 -31.42
C LEU A 160 -12.90 -4.24 -31.54
N GLY A 161 -13.14 -5.37 -30.86
CA GLY A 161 -12.24 -6.53 -30.89
C GLY A 161 -10.89 -6.32 -30.22
N ILE A 162 -10.78 -5.34 -29.29
CA ILE A 162 -9.56 -5.04 -28.55
C ILE A 162 -9.70 -5.37 -27.06
N GLY A 163 -8.56 -5.51 -26.36
CA GLY A 163 -8.54 -5.77 -24.92
C GLY A 163 -8.34 -7.24 -24.54
N THR A 164 -8.27 -8.14 -25.51
CA THR A 164 -7.91 -9.54 -25.33
C THR A 164 -6.40 -9.78 -25.46
N GLU A 165 -5.68 -8.79 -25.97
CA GLU A 165 -4.23 -8.82 -26.13
C GLU A 165 -3.50 -8.73 -24.78
N VAL A 166 -2.33 -9.35 -24.70
CA VAL A 166 -1.41 -9.30 -23.56
C VAL A 166 -0.40 -8.18 -23.79
N GLY A 167 -0.07 -7.43 -22.74
CA GLY A 167 0.90 -6.35 -22.81
C GLY A 167 0.36 -5.07 -23.45
N TYR A 168 1.04 -4.54 -24.45
CA TYR A 168 0.64 -3.29 -25.11
C TYR A 168 -0.66 -3.44 -25.88
N SER A 169 -1.55 -2.46 -25.72
CA SER A 169 -2.89 -2.46 -26.31
C SER A 169 -2.93 -1.69 -27.61
N LYS A 170 -3.73 -2.19 -28.57
CA LYS A 170 -4.14 -1.44 -29.79
C LYS A 170 -5.13 -0.31 -29.48
N ASN A 171 -5.51 -0.12 -28.22
CA ASN A 171 -6.46 0.89 -27.78
C ASN A 171 -6.05 2.32 -28.20
N ALA A 172 -4.74 2.63 -28.24
CA ALA A 172 -4.28 3.95 -28.66
C ALA A 172 -4.63 4.28 -30.13
N GLU A 173 -4.58 3.28 -31.01
CA GLU A 173 -4.97 3.45 -32.43
C GLU A 173 -6.49 3.56 -32.56
N THR A 174 -7.23 2.74 -31.82
CA THR A 174 -8.67 2.72 -31.87
C THR A 174 -9.27 3.98 -31.22
N ALA A 175 -8.63 4.53 -30.17
CA ALA A 175 -9.00 5.79 -29.57
C ALA A 175 -8.89 6.98 -30.53
N LYS A 176 -8.02 6.93 -31.54
CA LYS A 176 -7.96 7.94 -32.59
C LYS A 176 -9.23 7.99 -33.44
N ARG A 177 -9.94 6.88 -33.55
CA ARG A 177 -11.20 6.74 -34.32
C ARG A 177 -12.45 6.95 -33.46
N SER A 178 -12.32 6.98 -32.12
CA SER A 178 -13.42 7.15 -31.18
C SER A 178 -13.12 8.24 -30.15
N PRO A 179 -13.61 9.48 -30.34
CA PRO A 179 -13.39 10.58 -29.40
C PRO A 179 -13.89 10.27 -27.98
N ALA A 180 -15.00 9.51 -27.86
CA ALA A 180 -15.53 9.09 -26.56
C ALA A 180 -14.58 8.15 -25.82
N LEU A 181 -13.97 7.19 -26.52
CA LEU A 181 -12.97 6.28 -25.95
C LEU A 181 -11.70 7.05 -25.56
N ALA A 182 -11.27 8.01 -26.39
CA ALA A 182 -10.13 8.86 -26.11
C ALA A 182 -10.32 9.68 -24.80
N ALA A 183 -11.49 10.28 -24.62
CA ALA A 183 -11.84 11.04 -23.41
C ALA A 183 -11.83 10.15 -22.15
N MET A 184 -12.41 8.94 -22.24
CA MET A 184 -12.40 7.97 -21.13
C MET A 184 -10.97 7.51 -20.78
N ASN A 185 -10.14 7.24 -21.79
CA ASN A 185 -8.73 6.85 -21.59
C ASN A 185 -7.94 7.98 -20.93
N ARG A 186 -8.16 9.22 -21.34
CA ARG A 186 -7.50 10.40 -20.74
C ARG A 186 -7.86 10.56 -19.27
N LYS A 187 -9.16 10.46 -18.93
CA LYS A 187 -9.62 10.57 -17.54
C LYS A 187 -9.06 9.46 -16.67
N PHE A 188 -9.11 8.22 -17.14
CA PHE A 188 -8.52 7.08 -16.44
C PHE A 188 -7.01 7.25 -16.25
N GLY A 189 -6.29 7.64 -17.31
CA GLY A 189 -4.85 7.87 -17.25
C GLY A 189 -4.46 8.96 -16.26
N MET A 190 -5.25 10.03 -16.15
CA MET A 190 -5.00 11.10 -15.17
C MET A 190 -5.17 10.59 -13.74
N ILE A 191 -6.28 9.92 -13.43
CA ILE A 191 -6.55 9.40 -12.07
C ILE A 191 -5.51 8.34 -11.70
N HIS A 192 -5.20 7.43 -12.63
CA HIS A 192 -4.18 6.40 -12.41
C HIS A 192 -2.77 7.01 -12.21
N GLY A 193 -2.44 8.05 -12.98
CA GLY A 193 -1.18 8.78 -12.83
C GLY A 193 -1.05 9.45 -11.46
N LEU A 194 -2.10 10.12 -10.97
CA LEU A 194 -2.11 10.74 -9.65
C LEU A 194 -2.03 9.69 -8.53
N SER A 195 -2.76 8.60 -8.65
CA SER A 195 -2.67 7.47 -7.70
C SER A 195 -1.28 6.85 -7.67
N SER A 196 -0.66 6.66 -8.84
CA SER A 196 0.70 6.14 -8.95
C SER A 196 1.72 7.10 -8.34
N LEU A 197 1.57 8.40 -8.57
CA LEU A 197 2.44 9.42 -7.97
C LEU A 197 2.34 9.40 -6.45
N ALA A 198 1.13 9.38 -5.90
CA ALA A 198 0.92 9.27 -4.46
C ALA A 198 1.55 7.98 -3.88
N ASN A 199 1.42 6.85 -4.59
CA ASN A 199 2.05 5.60 -4.18
C ASN A 199 3.59 5.69 -4.18
N ILE A 200 4.19 6.30 -5.19
CA ILE A 200 5.66 6.51 -5.26
C ILE A 200 6.12 7.46 -4.14
N MET A 201 5.36 8.53 -3.85
CA MET A 201 5.67 9.44 -2.75
C MET A 201 5.60 8.74 -1.39
N ALA A 202 4.56 7.91 -1.16
CA ALA A 202 4.46 7.09 0.03
C ALA A 202 5.67 6.14 0.17
N PHE A 203 6.01 5.46 -0.91
CA PHE A 203 7.17 4.55 -0.94
C PHE A 203 8.49 5.29 -0.69
N GLY A 204 8.71 6.44 -1.30
CA GLY A 204 9.89 7.30 -1.06
C GLY A 204 9.98 7.76 0.40
N SER A 205 8.85 8.15 1.01
CA SER A 205 8.80 8.51 2.43
C SER A 205 9.16 7.32 3.35
N LEU A 206 8.66 6.13 3.04
CA LEU A 206 9.05 4.90 3.75
C LEU A 206 10.52 4.55 3.52
N ALA A 207 11.09 4.83 2.34
CA ALA A 207 12.50 4.64 2.07
C ALA A 207 13.38 5.52 2.97
N MET A 208 13.00 6.79 3.17
CA MET A 208 13.71 7.68 4.10
C MET A 208 13.64 7.16 5.54
N HIS A 209 12.51 6.56 5.92
CA HIS A 209 12.38 5.95 7.24
C HIS A 209 13.19 4.66 7.38
N SER A 210 13.31 3.84 6.32
CA SER A 210 14.16 2.64 6.32
C SER A 210 15.63 2.99 6.52
N TRP A 211 16.08 4.07 5.91
CA TRP A 211 17.44 4.59 6.11
C TRP A 211 17.69 4.97 7.57
N TYR A 212 16.74 5.66 8.21
CA TYR A 212 16.84 5.97 9.64
C TYR A 212 16.87 4.71 10.50
N LEU A 213 16.00 3.72 10.21
CA LEU A 213 15.98 2.46 10.96
C LEU A 213 17.31 1.71 10.84
N SER A 214 17.91 1.67 9.64
CA SER A 214 19.20 1.01 9.42
C SER A 214 20.33 1.63 10.27
N SER A 215 20.28 2.95 10.50
CA SER A 215 21.27 3.64 11.34
C SER A 215 21.12 3.36 12.84
N LYS A 216 20.03 2.69 13.25
CA LYS A 216 19.77 2.28 14.64
C LYS A 216 20.00 0.79 14.90
N LEU A 217 20.34 0.04 13.85
CA LEU A 217 20.68 -1.37 13.96
C LEU A 217 22.20 -1.49 14.16
N ASP A 218 22.61 -2.01 15.30
CA ASP A 218 24.00 -2.47 15.52
C ASP A 218 24.09 -3.87 14.87
N LEU A 219 24.63 -3.94 13.66
CA LEU A 219 24.90 -5.17 12.91
C LEU A 219 26.36 -5.57 13.06
#